data_876f984a98b54aca98015a73779f047a
#
_entry.id   876f984a98b54aca98015a73779f047a
#
_cell.length_a   1.000
_cell.length_b   1.000
_cell.length_c   1.000
_cell.angle_alpha   90.00
_cell.angle_beta   90.00
_cell.angle_gamma   90.00
#
_symmetry.space_group_name_H-M   'P 1'
#
loop_
_entity.id
_entity.type
_entity.pdbx_description
1 polymer ?
#
loop_
_entity_poly.entity_id
_entity_poly.type
_entity_poly.pdbx_seq_one_letter_code
_entity_poly.pdbx_strand_id
1 'polypeptide(L)'
;MLFRSNIPQESVDTEIDRFRTALANVKAQLRGLENTLPPDAPPETVAFIEVHLLMLDDPVISEQPVASIRRDRKNAESALKTHADTLVAFFDRIEDPYLRSKKNDVHQIVDRVMNELLGLALSEPAQLSSRLDGQIIVTNDLTPAETVSLHQRGVSAFITSLGGPISHTAILARSLHIPAVVGLHSAIRYIRNDDVLIIDAANDTVIVAPDEDTLANFHQRQKAHAQHTAKLALLSDRPAVTQDGINVKLLANIELPEDLPGLASVDQKSVV
;
A
#
# COMPACT_ATOMS: atom_id res chain seq x y z
N MET A 1 -15.88 -2.12 -18.83
CA MET A 1 -15.03 -2.35 -20.02
C MET A 1 -15.58 -3.53 -20.79
N LEU A 2 -15.84 -3.39 -22.10
CA LEU A 2 -16.27 -4.49 -22.96
C LEU A 2 -15.01 -5.13 -23.57
N PHE A 3 -14.66 -6.33 -23.12
CA PHE A 3 -13.58 -7.10 -23.71
C PHE A 3 -14.10 -7.95 -24.86
N ARG A 4 -13.42 -7.90 -26.00
CA ARG A 4 -13.57 -8.98 -27.01
C ARG A 4 -12.89 -10.22 -26.45
N SER A 5 -13.66 -11.13 -25.87
CA SER A 5 -13.11 -12.33 -25.24
C SER A 5 -12.65 -13.40 -26.22
N ASN A 6 -13.13 -13.42 -27.44
CA ASN A 6 -12.80 -14.44 -28.46
C ASN A 6 -11.80 -13.90 -29.46
N ILE A 7 -10.74 -14.65 -29.71
CA ILE A 7 -9.67 -14.34 -30.67
C ILE A 7 -9.67 -15.37 -31.82
N PRO A 8 -9.25 -14.97 -33.03
CA PRO A 8 -9.06 -15.90 -34.14
C PRO A 8 -7.89 -16.84 -33.86
N GLN A 9 -7.91 -18.04 -34.50
CA GLN A 9 -6.90 -19.08 -34.26
C GLN A 9 -5.47 -18.59 -34.54
N GLU A 10 -5.28 -17.77 -35.55
CA GLU A 10 -4.01 -17.18 -35.95
C GLU A 10 -3.41 -16.22 -34.93
N SER A 11 -4.22 -15.68 -34.00
CA SER A 11 -3.79 -14.74 -32.96
C SER A 11 -3.47 -15.43 -31.64
N VAL A 12 -3.66 -16.75 -31.52
CA VAL A 12 -3.48 -17.46 -30.24
C VAL A 12 -2.05 -17.35 -29.72
N ASP A 13 -1.06 -17.60 -30.56
CA ASP A 13 0.35 -17.55 -30.14
C ASP A 13 0.78 -16.13 -29.79
N THR A 14 0.35 -15.14 -30.59
CA THR A 14 0.60 -13.73 -30.29
C THR A 14 0.00 -13.31 -28.94
N GLU A 15 -1.18 -13.82 -28.63
CA GLU A 15 -1.86 -13.52 -27.35
C GLU A 15 -1.17 -14.20 -26.16
N ILE A 16 -0.67 -15.41 -26.35
CA ILE A 16 0.16 -16.10 -25.34
C ILE A 16 1.45 -15.33 -25.08
N ASP A 17 2.12 -14.86 -26.13
CA ASP A 17 3.35 -14.08 -25.99
C ASP A 17 3.08 -12.74 -25.30
N ARG A 18 1.95 -12.08 -25.60
CA ARG A 18 1.50 -10.87 -24.91
C ARG A 18 1.29 -11.12 -23.42
N PHE A 19 0.63 -12.20 -23.06
CA PHE A 19 0.41 -12.58 -21.67
C PHE A 19 1.73 -12.85 -20.92
N ARG A 20 2.62 -13.64 -21.54
CA ARG A 20 3.94 -13.94 -20.96
C ARG A 20 4.80 -12.71 -20.78
N THR A 21 4.75 -11.80 -21.74
CA THR A 21 5.44 -10.52 -21.68
C THR A 21 4.91 -9.69 -20.50
N ALA A 22 3.60 -9.61 -20.33
CA ALA A 22 3.00 -8.90 -19.21
C ALA A 22 3.42 -9.49 -17.85
N LEU A 23 3.43 -10.83 -17.71
CA LEU A 23 3.94 -11.49 -16.52
C LEU A 23 5.41 -11.17 -16.25
N ALA A 24 6.26 -11.21 -17.29
CA ALA A 24 7.68 -10.91 -17.17
C ALA A 24 7.91 -9.45 -16.75
N ASN A 25 7.16 -8.51 -17.32
CA ASN A 25 7.24 -7.10 -16.98
C ASN A 25 6.83 -6.86 -15.50
N VAL A 26 5.73 -7.45 -15.05
CA VAL A 26 5.30 -7.33 -13.64
C VAL A 26 6.34 -7.93 -12.69
N LYS A 27 6.95 -9.08 -13.01
CA LYS A 27 8.05 -9.66 -12.24
C LYS A 27 9.27 -8.72 -12.20
N ALA A 28 9.62 -8.12 -13.33
CA ALA A 28 10.74 -7.17 -13.41
C ALA A 28 10.46 -5.91 -12.56
N GLN A 29 9.23 -5.39 -12.59
CA GLN A 29 8.80 -4.26 -11.76
C GLN A 29 8.92 -4.59 -10.27
N LEU A 30 8.43 -5.77 -9.82
CA LEU A 30 8.53 -6.19 -8.42
C LEU A 30 9.97 -6.38 -7.95
N ARG A 31 10.84 -6.99 -8.78
CA ARG A 31 12.29 -7.09 -8.48
C ARG A 31 12.97 -5.72 -8.46
N GLY A 32 12.56 -4.81 -9.35
CA GLY A 32 13.02 -3.43 -9.32
C GLY A 32 12.68 -2.74 -8.00
N LEU A 33 11.44 -2.92 -7.50
CA LEU A 33 11.01 -2.41 -6.20
C LEU A 33 11.83 -3.00 -5.05
N GLU A 34 12.03 -4.32 -5.04
CA GLU A 34 12.87 -5.01 -4.05
C GLU A 34 14.28 -4.40 -3.97
N ASN A 35 14.89 -4.14 -5.13
CA ASN A 35 16.23 -3.55 -5.20
C ASN A 35 16.28 -2.07 -4.78
N THR A 36 15.16 -1.38 -4.77
CA THR A 36 15.06 0.05 -4.37
C THR A 36 14.63 0.21 -2.91
N LEU A 37 14.27 -0.88 -2.24
CA LEU A 37 13.94 -0.81 -0.83
C LEU A 37 15.18 -0.38 -0.02
N PRO A 38 15.00 0.50 0.97
CA PRO A 38 16.08 0.84 1.89
C PRO A 38 16.52 -0.41 2.69
N PRO A 39 17.79 -0.48 3.15
CA PRO A 39 18.30 -1.63 3.90
C PRO A 39 17.54 -1.94 5.19
N ASP A 40 16.83 -0.96 5.71
CA ASP A 40 15.99 -0.98 6.92
C ASP A 40 14.49 -1.09 6.60
N ALA A 41 14.15 -1.48 5.35
CA ALA A 41 12.75 -1.70 4.97
C ALA A 41 12.10 -2.78 5.87
N PRO A 42 10.82 -2.57 6.27
CA PRO A 42 10.09 -3.53 7.09
C PRO A 42 10.13 -4.93 6.48
N PRO A 43 10.43 -5.98 7.28
CA PRO A 43 10.45 -7.37 6.79
C PRO A 43 9.17 -7.77 6.07
N GLU A 44 8.04 -7.22 6.48
CA GLU A 44 6.72 -7.45 5.88
C GLU A 44 6.66 -6.94 4.44
N THR A 45 7.36 -5.84 4.13
CA THR A 45 7.44 -5.28 2.77
C THR A 45 8.22 -6.20 1.84
N VAL A 46 9.36 -6.73 2.32
CA VAL A 46 10.17 -7.68 1.57
C VAL A 46 9.38 -8.97 1.35
N ALA A 47 8.81 -9.53 2.43
CA ALA A 47 8.00 -10.74 2.37
C ALA A 47 6.79 -10.58 1.43
N PHE A 48 6.16 -9.41 1.38
CA PHE A 48 5.08 -9.11 0.46
C PHE A 48 5.54 -9.21 -1.00
N ILE A 49 6.68 -8.62 -1.35
CA ILE A 49 7.24 -8.69 -2.71
C ILE A 49 7.60 -10.13 -3.07
N GLU A 50 8.26 -10.85 -2.18
CA GLU A 50 8.63 -12.26 -2.38
C GLU A 50 7.40 -13.15 -2.60
N VAL A 51 6.35 -13.01 -1.79
CA VAL A 51 5.09 -13.76 -1.96
C VAL A 51 4.47 -13.47 -3.32
N HIS A 52 4.44 -12.22 -3.76
CA HIS A 52 3.90 -11.86 -5.06
C HIS A 52 4.73 -12.42 -6.23
N LEU A 53 6.06 -12.43 -6.10
CA LEU A 53 6.93 -13.08 -7.08
C LEU A 53 6.67 -14.59 -7.16
N LEU A 54 6.53 -15.26 -5.99
CA LEU A 54 6.17 -16.68 -5.94
C LEU A 54 4.80 -16.96 -6.57
N MET A 55 3.80 -16.11 -6.32
CA MET A 55 2.48 -16.24 -6.93
C MET A 55 2.53 -16.10 -8.45
N LEU A 56 3.35 -15.19 -8.98
CA LEU A 56 3.53 -15.03 -10.43
C LEU A 56 4.27 -16.23 -11.07
N ASP A 57 5.04 -16.99 -10.28
CA ASP A 57 5.69 -18.22 -10.74
C ASP A 57 4.76 -19.44 -10.63
N ASP A 58 3.67 -19.35 -9.86
CA ASP A 58 2.72 -20.45 -9.68
C ASP A 58 2.02 -20.81 -11.01
N PRO A 59 1.97 -22.10 -11.40
CA PRO A 59 1.32 -22.54 -12.61
C PRO A 59 -0.16 -22.14 -12.74
N VAL A 60 -0.85 -21.92 -11.62
CA VAL A 60 -2.25 -21.48 -11.63
C VAL A 60 -2.39 -20.08 -12.22
N ILE A 61 -1.42 -19.21 -12.00
CA ILE A 61 -1.40 -17.84 -12.54
C ILE A 61 -0.62 -17.75 -13.85
N SER A 62 0.46 -18.53 -13.99
CA SER A 62 1.36 -18.43 -15.15
C SER A 62 0.98 -19.33 -16.32
N GLU A 63 0.51 -20.56 -16.08
CA GLU A 63 0.31 -21.57 -17.14
C GLU A 63 -1.16 -21.85 -17.43
N GLN A 64 -2.03 -21.86 -16.43
CA GLN A 64 -3.46 -22.13 -16.66
C GLN A 64 -4.15 -21.10 -17.55
N PRO A 65 -3.90 -19.77 -17.44
CA PRO A 65 -4.41 -18.82 -18.41
C PRO A 65 -3.91 -19.10 -19.84
N VAL A 66 -2.63 -19.48 -20.02
CA VAL A 66 -2.07 -19.86 -21.32
C VAL A 66 -2.80 -21.06 -21.91
N ALA A 67 -3.08 -22.07 -21.09
CA ALA A 67 -3.86 -23.24 -21.53
C ALA A 67 -5.29 -22.86 -21.96
N SER A 68 -5.93 -21.91 -21.24
CA SER A 68 -7.26 -21.39 -21.61
C SER A 68 -7.23 -20.56 -22.89
N ILE A 69 -6.22 -19.68 -23.08
CA ILE A 69 -6.05 -18.95 -24.34
C ILE A 69 -5.98 -19.93 -25.51
N ARG A 70 -5.18 -21.00 -25.38
CA ARG A 70 -4.99 -21.99 -26.44
C ARG A 70 -6.23 -22.83 -26.69
N ARG A 71 -6.89 -23.31 -25.64
CA ARG A 71 -8.04 -24.21 -25.73
C ARG A 71 -9.32 -23.49 -26.14
N ASP A 72 -9.60 -22.36 -25.48
CA ASP A 72 -10.89 -21.66 -25.54
C ASP A 72 -10.84 -20.47 -26.48
N ARG A 73 -9.66 -20.14 -27.04
CA ARG A 73 -9.41 -19.01 -27.94
C ARG A 73 -9.91 -17.68 -27.32
N LYS A 74 -9.62 -17.49 -26.03
CA LYS A 74 -9.91 -16.25 -25.31
C LYS A 74 -8.70 -15.35 -25.28
N ASN A 75 -8.93 -14.03 -25.17
CA ASN A 75 -7.85 -13.09 -24.95
C ASN A 75 -7.26 -13.25 -23.53
N ALA A 76 -6.05 -12.73 -23.33
CA ALA A 76 -5.30 -12.87 -22.10
C ALA A 76 -6.06 -12.33 -20.88
N GLU A 77 -6.72 -11.18 -21.01
CA GLU A 77 -7.51 -10.55 -19.93
C GLU A 77 -8.65 -11.48 -19.47
N SER A 78 -9.39 -12.05 -20.41
CA SER A 78 -10.51 -12.93 -20.11
C SER A 78 -10.04 -14.25 -19.48
N ALA A 79 -8.94 -14.81 -20.00
CA ALA A 79 -8.33 -16.02 -19.45
C ALA A 79 -7.83 -15.78 -18.01
N LEU A 80 -7.05 -14.73 -17.78
CA LEU A 80 -6.55 -14.37 -16.47
C LEU A 80 -7.69 -14.14 -15.47
N LYS A 81 -8.70 -13.35 -15.85
CA LYS A 81 -9.86 -13.09 -14.99
C LYS A 81 -10.60 -14.36 -14.59
N THR A 82 -10.83 -15.27 -15.53
CA THR A 82 -11.54 -16.53 -15.25
C THR A 82 -10.79 -17.37 -14.20
N HIS A 83 -9.47 -17.46 -14.30
CA HIS A 83 -8.66 -18.18 -13.32
C HIS A 83 -8.56 -17.44 -11.98
N ALA A 84 -8.46 -16.13 -11.99
CA ALA A 84 -8.50 -15.32 -10.79
C ALA A 84 -9.82 -15.50 -10.01
N ASP A 85 -10.96 -15.41 -10.70
CA ASP A 85 -12.27 -15.61 -10.09
C ASP A 85 -12.40 -17.00 -9.45
N THR A 86 -11.80 -18.03 -10.06
CA THR A 86 -11.75 -19.40 -9.53
C THR A 86 -10.91 -19.49 -8.25
N LEU A 87 -9.74 -18.84 -8.23
CA LEU A 87 -8.88 -18.79 -7.05
C LEU A 87 -9.54 -18.03 -5.90
N VAL A 88 -10.13 -16.89 -6.18
CA VAL A 88 -10.85 -16.08 -5.18
C VAL A 88 -12.00 -16.90 -4.58
N ALA A 89 -12.79 -17.58 -5.41
CA ALA A 89 -13.87 -18.45 -4.94
C ALA A 89 -13.36 -19.63 -4.10
N PHE A 90 -12.15 -20.12 -4.34
CA PHE A 90 -11.50 -21.14 -3.52
C PHE A 90 -11.17 -20.57 -2.13
N PHE A 91 -10.51 -19.40 -2.04
CA PHE A 91 -10.18 -18.77 -0.78
C PHE A 91 -11.41 -18.36 0.02
N ASP A 92 -12.50 -17.94 -0.63
CA ASP A 92 -13.76 -17.58 0.05
C ASP A 92 -14.41 -18.76 0.79
N ARG A 93 -14.12 -20.01 0.41
CA ARG A 93 -14.63 -21.22 1.07
C ARG A 93 -13.80 -21.65 2.27
N ILE A 94 -12.63 -21.07 2.46
CA ILE A 94 -11.75 -21.40 3.58
C ILE A 94 -12.32 -20.80 4.86
N GLU A 95 -12.45 -21.60 5.92
CA GLU A 95 -12.99 -21.16 7.20
C GLU A 95 -12.01 -20.27 7.96
N ASP A 96 -10.70 -20.52 7.85
CA ASP A 96 -9.66 -19.73 8.48
C ASP A 96 -9.64 -18.28 7.94
N PRO A 97 -9.83 -17.26 8.81
CA PRO A 97 -9.89 -15.86 8.38
C PRO A 97 -8.58 -15.35 7.75
N TYR A 98 -7.43 -15.84 8.24
CA TYR A 98 -6.12 -15.44 7.71
C TYR A 98 -5.92 -15.98 6.29
N LEU A 99 -6.18 -17.28 6.09
CA LEU A 99 -6.08 -17.87 4.75
C LEU A 99 -7.12 -17.28 3.80
N ARG A 100 -8.33 -16.99 4.28
CA ARG A 100 -9.35 -16.31 3.48
C ARG A 100 -8.90 -14.92 3.03
N SER A 101 -8.14 -14.19 3.85
CA SER A 101 -7.62 -12.87 3.49
C SER A 101 -6.64 -12.90 2.32
N LYS A 102 -6.01 -14.05 2.04
CA LYS A 102 -5.06 -14.24 0.92
C LYS A 102 -5.69 -14.04 -0.46
N LYS A 103 -7.01 -14.06 -0.58
CA LYS A 103 -7.69 -13.62 -1.80
C LYS A 103 -7.34 -12.19 -2.22
N ASN A 104 -7.00 -11.31 -1.25
CA ASN A 104 -6.60 -9.94 -1.53
C ASN A 104 -5.26 -9.90 -2.27
N ASP A 105 -4.30 -10.77 -1.88
CA ASP A 105 -3.02 -10.90 -2.56
C ASP A 105 -3.22 -11.37 -4.02
N VAL A 106 -4.17 -12.32 -4.23
CA VAL A 106 -4.57 -12.76 -5.59
C VAL A 106 -5.12 -11.57 -6.40
N HIS A 107 -6.03 -10.79 -5.82
CA HIS A 107 -6.58 -9.63 -6.52
C HIS A 107 -5.48 -8.64 -6.91
N GLN A 108 -4.59 -8.30 -5.98
CA GLN A 108 -3.52 -7.33 -6.24
C GLN A 108 -2.59 -7.78 -7.37
N ILE A 109 -2.18 -9.05 -7.37
CA ILE A 109 -1.28 -9.55 -8.42
C ILE A 109 -1.97 -9.63 -9.78
N VAL A 110 -3.24 -10.06 -9.80
CA VAL A 110 -4.04 -10.13 -11.02
C VAL A 110 -4.30 -8.74 -11.59
N ASP A 111 -4.61 -7.76 -10.75
CA ASP A 111 -4.81 -6.37 -11.18
C ASP A 111 -3.54 -5.76 -11.77
N ARG A 112 -2.36 -6.07 -11.22
CA ARG A 112 -1.07 -5.65 -11.79
C ARG A 112 -0.87 -6.22 -13.20
N VAL A 113 -1.07 -7.54 -13.36
CA VAL A 113 -0.95 -8.19 -14.69
C VAL A 113 -2.00 -7.65 -15.66
N MET A 114 -3.22 -7.42 -15.17
CA MET A 114 -4.30 -6.85 -15.98
C MET A 114 -3.97 -5.43 -16.46
N ASN A 115 -3.45 -4.57 -15.58
CA ASN A 115 -3.04 -3.21 -15.94
C ASN A 115 -1.90 -3.22 -16.97
N GLU A 116 -0.95 -4.15 -16.83
CA GLU A 116 0.12 -4.33 -17.82
C GLU A 116 -0.44 -4.75 -19.18
N LEU A 117 -1.36 -5.73 -19.21
CA LEU A 117 -2.04 -6.19 -20.43
C LEU A 117 -2.84 -5.07 -21.12
N LEU A 118 -3.45 -4.18 -20.33
CA LEU A 118 -4.26 -3.07 -20.85
C LEU A 118 -3.41 -1.85 -21.26
N GLY A 119 -2.10 -1.89 -21.05
CA GLY A 119 -1.22 -0.73 -21.24
C GLY A 119 -1.54 0.42 -20.26
N LEU A 120 -2.19 0.08 -19.14
CA LEU A 120 -2.50 1.00 -18.06
C LEU A 120 -1.43 0.92 -16.95
N ALA A 121 -0.45 0.03 -17.11
CA ALA A 121 0.70 0.00 -16.22
C ALA A 121 1.27 1.40 -16.16
N LEU A 122 1.30 1.97 -14.98
CA LEU A 122 1.93 3.27 -14.74
C LEU A 122 3.33 3.17 -15.34
N SER A 123 3.51 3.86 -16.46
CA SER A 123 4.82 3.97 -17.11
C SER A 123 5.81 4.27 -16.02
N GLU A 124 6.89 3.50 -16.01
CA GLU A 124 8.02 3.48 -15.08
C GLU A 124 8.22 4.71 -14.16
N PRO A 125 8.90 4.52 -13.03
CA PRO A 125 9.19 5.58 -12.04
C PRO A 125 9.92 6.81 -12.59
N ALA A 126 10.20 6.91 -13.90
CA ALA A 126 10.80 8.09 -14.52
C ALA A 126 9.98 9.39 -14.36
N GLN A 127 8.66 9.30 -14.18
CA GLN A 127 7.85 10.47 -13.76
C GLN A 127 7.66 10.55 -12.23
N LEU A 128 8.10 9.54 -11.51
CA LEU A 128 8.03 9.45 -10.05
C LEU A 128 9.19 10.17 -9.34
N SER A 129 10.11 10.83 -10.06
CA SER A 129 11.22 11.58 -9.48
C SER A 129 10.81 12.95 -8.89
N SER A 130 9.56 13.38 -9.10
CA SER A 130 9.07 14.62 -8.48
C SER A 130 8.73 14.38 -7.00
N ARG A 131 9.20 15.26 -6.13
CA ARG A 131 8.77 15.32 -4.73
C ARG A 131 7.27 15.59 -4.66
N LEU A 132 6.64 15.02 -3.67
CA LEU A 132 5.20 15.16 -3.41
C LEU A 132 4.93 15.96 -2.14
N ASP A 133 5.87 16.84 -1.78
CA ASP A 133 5.74 17.68 -0.58
C ASP A 133 4.43 18.46 -0.61
N GLY A 134 3.65 18.35 0.45
CA GLY A 134 2.36 19.02 0.57
C GLY A 134 1.21 18.34 -0.17
N GLN A 135 1.47 17.26 -0.93
CA GLN A 135 0.41 16.57 -1.68
C GLN A 135 -0.23 15.45 -0.87
N ILE A 136 -1.52 15.26 -1.13
CA ILE A 136 -2.33 14.17 -0.61
C ILE A 136 -2.69 13.26 -1.77
N ILE A 137 -2.36 11.98 -1.67
CA ILE A 137 -2.67 11.00 -2.72
C ILE A 137 -4.01 10.33 -2.43
N VAL A 138 -4.89 10.29 -3.42
CA VAL A 138 -6.17 9.61 -3.34
C VAL A 138 -6.21 8.50 -4.38
N THR A 139 -6.38 7.26 -3.92
CA THR A 139 -6.35 6.08 -4.79
C THR A 139 -7.37 5.03 -4.35
N ASN A 140 -7.59 4.01 -5.18
CA ASN A 140 -8.43 2.89 -4.77
C ASN A 140 -7.76 2.02 -3.71
N ASP A 141 -6.48 1.71 -3.91
CA ASP A 141 -5.68 0.89 -2.99
C ASP A 141 -4.21 1.27 -3.15
N LEU A 142 -3.39 0.90 -2.17
CA LEU A 142 -1.95 1.04 -2.19
C LEU A 142 -1.31 -0.27 -1.74
N THR A 143 -0.30 -0.68 -2.47
CA THR A 143 0.58 -1.77 -2.02
C THR A 143 1.60 -1.25 -1.01
N PRO A 144 2.19 -2.13 -0.18
CA PRO A 144 3.28 -1.75 0.71
C PRO A 144 4.44 -1.05 0.00
N ALA A 145 4.85 -1.53 -1.17
CA ALA A 145 5.93 -0.93 -1.95
C ALA A 145 5.60 0.49 -2.45
N GLU A 146 4.36 0.71 -2.90
CA GLU A 146 3.89 2.05 -3.27
C GLU A 146 3.84 2.99 -2.07
N THR A 147 3.42 2.48 -0.90
CA THR A 147 3.41 3.26 0.34
C THR A 147 4.80 3.73 0.75
N VAL A 148 5.81 2.84 0.68
CA VAL A 148 7.22 3.21 0.92
C VAL A 148 7.70 4.23 -0.11
N SER A 149 7.40 4.02 -1.39
CA SER A 149 7.77 4.97 -2.45
C SER A 149 7.16 6.35 -2.24
N LEU A 150 5.88 6.43 -1.85
CA LEU A 150 5.21 7.69 -1.52
C LEU A 150 5.87 8.39 -0.33
N HIS A 151 6.25 7.63 0.71
CA HIS A 151 6.99 8.16 1.86
C HIS A 151 8.32 8.79 1.44
N GLN A 152 9.13 8.08 0.66
CA GLN A 152 10.43 8.57 0.17
C GLN A 152 10.30 9.85 -0.67
N ARG A 153 9.16 10.01 -1.34
CA ARG A 153 8.85 11.21 -2.14
C ARG A 153 8.27 12.37 -1.34
N GLY A 154 8.09 12.20 -0.03
CA GLY A 154 7.61 13.25 0.88
C GLY A 154 6.10 13.50 0.79
N VAL A 155 5.29 12.48 0.45
CA VAL A 155 3.82 12.62 0.48
C VAL A 155 3.37 13.07 1.87
N SER A 156 2.42 14.00 1.92
CA SER A 156 1.91 14.53 3.20
C SER A 156 0.87 13.64 3.84
N ALA A 157 0.08 12.93 3.04
CA ALA A 157 -0.93 11.99 3.49
C ALA A 157 -1.46 11.17 2.30
N PHE A 158 -2.22 10.12 2.58
CA PHE A 158 -2.98 9.43 1.53
C PHE A 158 -4.37 8.96 1.99
N ILE A 159 -5.24 8.74 1.02
CA ILE A 159 -6.59 8.20 1.19
C ILE A 159 -6.74 7.00 0.27
N THR A 160 -7.24 5.87 0.79
CA THR A 160 -7.62 4.73 -0.04
C THR A 160 -9.12 4.43 0.05
N SER A 161 -9.71 4.03 -1.07
CA SER A 161 -11.13 3.60 -1.11
C SER A 161 -11.31 2.20 -0.51
N LEU A 162 -10.28 1.36 -0.63
CA LEU A 162 -10.24 0.00 -0.12
C LEU A 162 -9.31 -0.10 1.11
N GLY A 163 -9.24 -1.30 1.68
CA GLY A 163 -8.43 -1.58 2.85
C GLY A 163 -9.21 -1.41 4.16
N GLY A 164 -8.50 -1.60 5.27
CA GLY A 164 -9.04 -1.49 6.62
C GLY A 164 -7.93 -1.21 7.63
N PRO A 165 -8.27 -1.01 8.92
CA PRO A 165 -7.31 -0.62 9.96
C PRO A 165 -6.15 -1.60 10.17
N ILE A 166 -6.33 -2.87 9.79
CA ILE A 166 -5.34 -3.95 9.88
C ILE A 166 -4.76 -4.34 8.51
N SER A 167 -5.02 -3.56 7.45
CA SER A 167 -4.37 -3.80 6.15
C SER A 167 -2.87 -3.51 6.24
N HIS A 168 -2.07 -4.19 5.41
CA HIS A 168 -0.62 -3.95 5.34
C HIS A 168 -0.30 -2.47 5.07
N THR A 169 -1.07 -1.82 4.19
CA THR A 169 -0.95 -0.39 3.91
C THR A 169 -1.18 0.47 5.16
N ALA A 170 -2.19 0.14 5.98
CA ALA A 170 -2.49 0.90 7.20
C ALA A 170 -1.43 0.68 8.28
N ILE A 171 -0.92 -0.54 8.43
CA ILE A 171 0.17 -0.86 9.36
C ILE A 171 1.42 -0.09 8.96
N LEU A 172 1.80 -0.15 7.69
CA LEU A 172 2.98 0.51 7.16
C LEU A 172 2.87 2.05 7.23
N ALA A 173 1.68 2.61 6.96
CA ALA A 173 1.47 4.04 7.11
C ALA A 173 1.71 4.52 8.55
N ARG A 174 1.28 3.75 9.55
CA ARG A 174 1.55 4.07 10.97
C ARG A 174 3.03 4.00 11.29
N SER A 175 3.72 2.95 10.84
CA SER A 175 5.17 2.78 11.05
C SER A 175 5.96 3.93 10.40
N LEU A 176 5.60 4.31 9.19
CA LEU A 176 6.23 5.43 8.47
C LEU A 176 5.73 6.82 8.91
N HIS A 177 4.82 6.88 9.90
CA HIS A 177 4.22 8.12 10.41
C HIS A 177 3.54 8.96 9.32
N ILE A 178 2.95 8.31 8.30
CA ILE A 178 2.18 8.97 7.25
C ILE A 178 0.71 9.05 7.67
N PRO A 179 0.11 10.23 7.78
CA PRO A 179 -1.33 10.35 7.99
C PRO A 179 -2.09 9.63 6.86
N ALA A 180 -2.98 8.70 7.22
CA ALA A 180 -3.72 7.92 6.25
C ALA A 180 -5.16 7.69 6.67
N VAL A 181 -6.06 7.73 5.71
CA VAL A 181 -7.45 7.27 5.86
C VAL A 181 -7.69 6.14 4.87
N VAL A 182 -7.97 4.95 5.37
CA VAL A 182 -8.18 3.75 4.56
C VAL A 182 -9.65 3.30 4.60
N GLY A 183 -10.12 2.68 3.51
CA GLY A 183 -11.48 2.18 3.43
C GLY A 183 -12.54 3.29 3.25
N LEU A 184 -12.15 4.47 2.80
CA LEU A 184 -13.08 5.55 2.48
C LEU A 184 -13.75 5.26 1.12
N HIS A 185 -14.76 4.40 1.17
CA HIS A 185 -15.47 3.95 -0.03
C HIS A 185 -15.94 5.11 -0.89
N SER A 186 -15.64 5.04 -2.18
CA SER A 186 -16.01 6.06 -3.17
C SER A 186 -15.31 7.42 -3.03
N ALA A 187 -14.23 7.54 -2.27
CA ALA A 187 -13.45 8.78 -2.13
C ALA A 187 -13.15 9.45 -3.49
N ILE A 188 -12.70 8.65 -4.46
CA ILE A 188 -12.36 9.11 -5.83
C ILE A 188 -13.56 9.76 -6.55
N ARG A 189 -14.80 9.48 -6.16
CA ARG A 189 -15.98 10.09 -6.79
C ARG A 189 -16.22 11.54 -6.35
N TYR A 190 -15.75 11.90 -5.18
CA TYR A 190 -15.99 13.18 -4.54
C TYR A 190 -14.78 14.11 -4.54
N ILE A 191 -13.58 13.55 -4.71
CA ILE A 191 -12.33 14.28 -4.68
C ILE A 191 -11.80 14.39 -6.12
N ARG A 192 -11.43 15.60 -6.52
CA ARG A 192 -10.83 15.91 -7.82
C ARG A 192 -9.36 16.24 -7.66
N ASN A 193 -8.62 16.15 -8.75
CA ASN A 193 -7.24 16.64 -8.76
C ASN A 193 -7.22 18.12 -8.40
N ASP A 194 -6.23 18.50 -7.60
CA ASP A 194 -6.00 19.86 -7.10
C ASP A 194 -7.03 20.38 -6.07
N ASP A 195 -7.96 19.54 -5.62
CA ASP A 195 -8.80 19.89 -4.47
C ASP A 195 -7.93 20.06 -3.21
N VAL A 196 -8.23 21.08 -2.43
CA VAL A 196 -7.66 21.24 -1.08
C VAL A 196 -8.37 20.28 -0.14
N LEU A 197 -7.60 19.49 0.59
CA LEU A 197 -8.10 18.48 1.52
C LEU A 197 -7.55 18.71 2.92
N ILE A 198 -8.36 18.40 3.92
CA ILE A 198 -7.93 18.23 5.30
C ILE A 198 -8.08 16.76 5.67
N ILE A 199 -7.02 16.16 6.20
CA ILE A 199 -7.06 14.81 6.79
C ILE A 199 -6.81 14.93 8.28
N ASP A 200 -7.81 14.58 9.08
CA ASP A 200 -7.72 14.41 10.52
C ASP A 200 -7.80 12.90 10.83
N ALA A 201 -6.65 12.24 10.72
CA ALA A 201 -6.55 10.78 10.93
C ALA A 201 -6.86 10.36 12.37
N ALA A 202 -6.75 11.27 13.35
CA ALA A 202 -7.10 10.99 14.72
C ALA A 202 -8.62 10.93 14.96
N ASN A 203 -9.40 11.59 14.11
CA ASN A 203 -10.86 11.64 14.19
C ASN A 203 -11.54 11.00 12.97
N ASP A 204 -10.81 10.23 12.16
CA ASP A 204 -11.29 9.54 10.95
C ASP A 204 -12.07 10.47 9.99
N THR A 205 -11.59 11.71 9.86
CA THR A 205 -12.32 12.76 9.12
C THR A 205 -11.51 13.26 7.93
N VAL A 206 -12.17 13.33 6.79
CA VAL A 206 -11.67 13.98 5.56
C VAL A 206 -12.62 15.11 5.18
N ILE A 207 -12.10 16.32 5.00
CA ILE A 207 -12.85 17.49 4.55
C ILE A 207 -12.36 17.86 3.15
N VAL A 208 -13.27 17.93 2.21
CA VAL A 208 -13.00 18.29 0.80
C VAL A 208 -13.40 19.73 0.57
N ALA A 209 -12.52 20.52 -0.05
CA ALA A 209 -12.73 21.93 -0.34
C ALA A 209 -13.20 22.73 0.91
N PRO A 210 -12.38 22.71 2.02
CA PRO A 210 -12.72 23.44 3.24
C PRO A 210 -12.82 24.95 2.97
N ASP A 211 -13.71 25.63 3.69
CA ASP A 211 -13.71 27.08 3.72
C ASP A 211 -12.48 27.65 4.46
N GLU A 212 -12.24 28.96 4.32
CA GLU A 212 -11.06 29.62 4.88
C GLU A 212 -11.01 29.52 6.41
N ASP A 213 -12.16 29.63 7.09
CA ASP A 213 -12.25 29.54 8.55
C ASP A 213 -11.91 28.14 9.05
N THR A 214 -12.45 27.11 8.39
CA THR A 214 -12.15 25.71 8.66
C THR A 214 -10.67 25.43 8.46
N LEU A 215 -10.10 25.88 7.34
CA LEU A 215 -8.69 25.68 7.02
C LEU A 215 -7.79 26.37 8.07
N ALA A 216 -8.11 27.62 8.45
CA ALA A 216 -7.38 28.36 9.46
C ALA A 216 -7.40 27.66 10.84
N ASN A 217 -8.55 27.11 11.23
CA ASN A 217 -8.71 26.37 12.47
C ASN A 217 -7.82 25.11 12.49
N PHE A 218 -7.84 24.34 11.41
CA PHE A 218 -6.99 23.13 11.33
C PHE A 218 -5.50 23.46 11.28
N HIS A 219 -5.09 24.53 10.62
CA HIS A 219 -3.71 25.01 10.68
C HIS A 219 -3.29 25.43 12.11
N GLN A 220 -4.18 26.05 12.86
CA GLN A 220 -3.90 26.37 14.26
C GLN A 220 -3.75 25.11 15.12
N ARG A 221 -4.64 24.11 14.93
CA ARG A 221 -4.53 22.82 15.61
C ARG A 221 -3.23 22.09 15.27
N GLN A 222 -2.85 22.08 13.99
CA GLN A 222 -1.58 21.49 13.54
C GLN A 222 -0.35 22.14 14.21
N LYS A 223 -0.32 23.48 14.28
CA LYS A 223 0.74 24.21 14.99
C LYS A 223 0.77 23.89 16.48
N ALA A 224 -0.39 23.84 17.12
CA ALA A 224 -0.50 23.49 18.54
C ALA A 224 -0.01 22.07 18.81
N HIS A 225 -0.37 21.12 17.92
CA HIS A 225 0.11 19.74 18.01
C HIS A 225 1.63 19.64 17.86
N ALA A 226 2.20 20.28 16.83
CA ALA A 226 3.65 20.33 16.62
C ALA A 226 4.40 20.93 17.83
N GLN A 227 3.87 22.02 18.41
CA GLN A 227 4.44 22.61 19.62
C GLN A 227 4.33 21.68 20.83
N HIS A 228 3.23 20.94 20.96
CA HIS A 228 3.08 19.97 22.03
C HIS A 228 4.08 18.82 21.90
N THR A 229 4.20 18.25 20.69
CA THR A 229 5.18 17.19 20.39
C THR A 229 6.61 17.65 20.65
N ALA A 230 6.96 18.88 20.22
CA ALA A 230 8.28 19.45 20.49
C ALA A 230 8.54 19.62 22.00
N LYS A 231 7.53 20.01 22.80
CA LYS A 231 7.65 20.07 24.27
C LYS A 231 7.83 18.70 24.88
N LEU A 232 7.13 17.67 24.38
CA LEU A 232 7.30 16.29 24.86
C LEU A 232 8.70 15.77 24.55
N ALA A 233 9.25 16.07 23.38
CA ALA A 233 10.62 15.70 23.01
C ALA A 233 11.67 16.26 23.98
N LEU A 234 11.43 17.43 24.59
CA LEU A 234 12.33 17.99 25.62
C LEU A 234 12.29 17.23 26.97
N LEU A 235 11.33 16.32 27.13
CA LEU A 235 11.18 15.49 28.32
C LEU A 235 11.85 14.11 28.16
N SER A 236 12.32 13.75 26.98
CA SER A 236 12.90 12.43 26.68
C SER A 236 14.07 12.07 27.60
N ASP A 237 14.91 13.08 27.93
CA ASP A 237 16.10 12.90 28.76
C ASP A 237 15.82 13.02 30.28
N ARG A 238 14.56 13.26 30.65
CA ARG A 238 14.20 13.42 32.06
C ARG A 238 13.78 12.08 32.67
N PRO A 239 14.22 11.77 33.89
CA PRO A 239 13.75 10.59 34.58
C PRO A 239 12.25 10.71 34.85
N ALA A 240 11.52 9.60 34.63
CA ALA A 240 10.10 9.52 34.94
C ALA A 240 9.93 9.36 36.45
N VAL A 241 9.59 10.45 37.14
CA VAL A 241 9.40 10.48 38.58
C VAL A 241 8.01 11.01 38.90
N THR A 242 7.30 10.30 39.78
CA THR A 242 6.00 10.76 40.28
C THR A 242 6.12 11.96 41.19
N GLN A 243 5.02 12.66 41.52
CA GLN A 243 5.03 13.84 42.39
C GLN A 243 5.53 13.54 43.82
N ASP A 244 5.40 12.28 44.25
CA ASP A 244 5.91 11.79 45.55
C ASP A 244 7.36 11.27 45.48
N GLY A 245 8.04 11.46 44.36
CA GLY A 245 9.47 11.16 44.20
C GLY A 245 9.78 9.72 43.82
N ILE A 246 8.81 8.91 43.43
CA ILE A 246 9.02 7.50 43.03
C ILE A 246 9.45 7.46 41.56
N ASN A 247 10.58 6.79 41.28
CA ASN A 247 11.03 6.53 39.89
C ASN A 247 10.14 5.46 39.27
N VAL A 248 9.57 5.78 38.09
CA VAL A 248 8.77 4.86 37.28
C VAL A 248 9.63 4.35 36.13
N LYS A 249 9.74 3.04 35.99
CA LYS A 249 10.42 2.43 34.86
C LYS A 249 9.51 2.50 33.65
N LEU A 250 9.94 3.22 32.60
CA LEU A 250 9.27 3.24 31.32
C LEU A 250 9.84 2.13 30.43
N LEU A 251 8.95 1.39 29.76
CA LEU A 251 9.30 0.34 28.80
C LEU A 251 8.60 0.71 27.49
N ALA A 252 9.28 0.50 26.38
CA ALA A 252 8.70 0.63 25.06
C ALA A 252 8.50 -0.75 24.44
N ASN A 253 7.38 -0.95 23.77
CA ASN A 253 7.16 -2.09 22.91
C ASN A 253 7.71 -1.76 21.52
N ILE A 254 8.55 -2.65 20.97
CA ILE A 254 9.15 -2.50 19.65
C ILE A 254 8.50 -3.55 18.77
N GLU A 255 7.93 -3.12 17.66
CA GLU A 255 7.35 -4.01 16.66
C GLU A 255 8.24 -4.06 15.39
N LEU A 256 8.94 -2.96 15.10
CA LEU A 256 9.73 -2.81 13.87
C LEU A 256 11.14 -2.28 14.18
N PRO A 257 12.16 -2.61 13.36
CA PRO A 257 13.50 -2.05 13.47
C PRO A 257 13.54 -0.52 13.37
N GLU A 258 12.60 0.07 12.67
CA GLU A 258 12.45 1.53 12.50
C GLU A 258 12.05 2.25 13.80
N ASP A 259 11.55 1.53 14.79
CA ASP A 259 11.24 2.06 16.12
C ASP A 259 12.52 2.32 16.94
N LEU A 260 13.64 1.65 16.58
CA LEU A 260 14.92 1.72 17.30
C LEU A 260 15.50 3.15 17.41
N PRO A 261 15.50 4.00 16.37
CA PRO A 261 15.99 5.36 16.47
C PRO A 261 15.21 6.20 17.50
N GLY A 262 13.88 5.97 17.60
CA GLY A 262 13.03 6.61 18.60
C GLY A 262 13.40 6.23 20.03
N LEU A 263 13.90 5.00 20.23
CA LEU A 263 14.36 4.51 21.55
C LEU A 263 15.74 5.02 21.93
N ALA A 264 16.60 5.34 20.99
CA ALA A 264 17.90 5.92 21.29
C ALA A 264 17.81 7.26 22.02
N SER A 265 16.66 7.93 21.94
CA SER A 265 16.32 9.15 22.66
C SER A 265 15.66 8.88 24.02
N VAL A 266 15.28 7.66 24.34
CA VAL A 266 14.67 7.24 25.61
C VAL A 266 15.70 6.36 26.33
N ASP A 267 16.00 6.65 27.58
CA ASP A 267 17.05 6.06 28.43
C ASP A 267 17.39 4.58 28.10
N GLN A 268 18.61 4.33 27.63
CA GLN A 268 19.10 3.10 26.99
C GLN A 268 19.15 1.84 27.90
N LYS A 269 18.51 1.78 29.04
CA LYS A 269 18.78 0.76 30.05
C LYS A 269 17.82 -0.41 30.13
N SER A 270 16.80 -0.48 29.32
CA SER A 270 15.86 -1.63 29.40
C SER A 270 15.13 -1.87 28.08
N VAL A 271 15.77 -2.65 27.23
CA VAL A 271 15.06 -3.36 26.13
C VAL A 271 14.70 -4.73 26.68
N VAL A 272 13.44 -5.13 26.61
CA VAL A 272 12.96 -6.49 26.90
C VAL A 272 12.54 -7.12 25.60
#